data_6e419e31d9ec426ebda8bd1625f5cd31
#
_entry.id   6e419e31d9ec426ebda8bd1625f5cd31
#
_cell.length_a   1.000
_cell.length_b   1.000
_cell.length_c   1.000
_cell.angle_alpha   90.00
_cell.angle_beta   90.00
_cell.angle_gamma   90.00
#
_symmetry.space_group_name_H-M   'P 1'
#
loop_
_entity.id
_entity.type
_entity.pdbx_description
1 polymer ?
#
loop_
_entity_poly.entity_id
_entity_poly.type
_entity_poly.pdbx_seq_one_letter_code
_entity_poly.pdbx_strand_id
1 'polypeptide(L)'
;MTGTLYLVATPIGNLEDITLRAIRILNESSIVLAEDTRISKKLFVAHKIASKLISYNDFSSQKKISSIIKHLKDGEKISLISDAGTP
;
A
#
# COMPACT_ATOMS: atom_id res chain seq x y z
N MET A 1 10.36 -0.55 -18.60
CA MET A 1 10.86 -0.99 -17.30
C MET A 1 9.73 -1.59 -16.48
N THR A 2 10.03 -2.66 -15.77
CA THR A 2 9.04 -3.23 -14.87
C THR A 2 9.07 -2.49 -13.54
N GLY A 3 7.92 -2.29 -12.96
CA GLY A 3 7.81 -1.69 -11.65
C GLY A 3 8.09 -2.67 -10.53
N THR A 4 7.88 -2.24 -9.31
CA THR A 4 8.16 -3.04 -8.13
C THR A 4 6.91 -3.12 -7.26
N LEU A 5 6.62 -4.33 -6.79
CA LEU A 5 5.57 -4.57 -5.80
C LEU A 5 6.24 -4.78 -4.45
N TYR A 6 5.94 -3.91 -3.51
CA TYR A 6 6.48 -4.02 -2.15
C TYR A 6 5.43 -4.61 -1.23
N LEU A 7 5.87 -5.50 -0.35
CA LEU A 7 5.04 -5.97 0.74
C LEU A 7 5.47 -5.24 2.00
N VAL A 8 4.57 -4.44 2.56
CA VAL A 8 4.89 -3.57 3.69
C VAL A 8 4.08 -4.00 4.90
N ALA A 9 4.78 -4.40 5.95
CA ALA A 9 4.13 -4.71 7.22
C ALA A 9 3.90 -3.42 7.99
N THR A 10 2.68 -3.24 8.50
CA THR A 10 2.35 -2.06 9.30
C THR A 10 2.01 -2.50 10.72
N PRO A 11 2.19 -1.61 11.70
CA PRO A 11 1.92 -1.95 13.09
C PRO A 11 0.43 -2.13 13.35
N ILE A 12 0.13 -3.03 14.27
CA ILE A 12 -1.22 -3.22 14.76
C ILE A 12 -1.36 -2.40 16.03
N GLY A 13 -2.32 -1.50 16.05
CA GLY A 13 -2.67 -0.74 17.25
C GLY A 13 -1.87 0.51 17.50
N ASN A 14 -0.56 0.52 17.29
CA ASN A 14 0.26 1.72 17.51
C ASN A 14 0.87 2.21 16.21
N LEU A 15 0.35 3.33 15.71
CA LEU A 15 0.79 3.92 14.44
C LEU A 15 2.23 4.42 14.46
N GLU A 16 2.78 4.63 15.65
CA GLU A 16 4.16 5.12 15.78
C GLU A 16 5.19 4.01 15.59
N ASP A 17 4.77 2.75 15.61
CA ASP A 17 5.70 1.63 15.46
C ASP A 17 6.11 1.37 14.02
N ILE A 18 5.59 2.12 13.06
CA ILE A 18 5.98 1.97 11.67
C ILE A 18 7.41 2.46 11.45
N THR A 19 8.18 1.74 10.63
CA THR A 19 9.56 2.13 10.36
C THR A 19 9.63 3.30 9.39
N LEU A 20 10.71 4.07 9.46
CA LEU A 20 10.95 5.16 8.51
C LEU A 20 11.05 4.63 7.08
N ARG A 21 11.63 3.45 6.90
CA ARG A 21 11.73 2.82 5.59
C ARG A 21 10.34 2.53 5.03
N ALA A 22 9.44 2.00 5.85
CA ALA A 22 8.09 1.71 5.42
C ALA A 22 7.36 2.99 5.00
N ILE A 23 7.50 4.06 5.78
CA ILE A 23 6.90 5.35 5.43
C ILE A 23 7.42 5.84 4.08
N ARG A 24 8.73 5.74 3.85
CA ARG A 24 9.33 6.17 2.60
C ARG A 24 8.80 5.35 1.43
N ILE A 25 8.74 4.03 1.57
CA ILE A 25 8.25 3.15 0.51
C ILE A 25 6.79 3.48 0.18
N LEU A 26 5.95 3.70 1.20
CA LEU A 26 4.55 4.05 0.98
C LEU A 26 4.42 5.38 0.25
N ASN A 27 5.24 6.37 0.60
CA ASN A 27 5.22 7.66 -0.07
C ASN A 27 5.70 7.59 -1.52
N GLU A 28 6.63 6.70 -1.83
CA GLU A 28 7.13 6.53 -3.18
C GLU A 28 6.21 5.70 -4.06
N SER A 29 5.23 5.05 -3.47
CA SER A 29 4.31 4.20 -4.23
C SER A 29 3.25 5.02 -4.94
N SER A 30 2.95 4.66 -6.17
CA SER A 30 1.86 5.26 -6.92
C SER A 30 0.52 4.85 -6.34
N ILE A 31 0.43 3.59 -5.93
CA ILE A 31 -0.78 3.00 -5.37
C ILE A 31 -0.39 2.17 -4.16
N VAL A 32 -1.17 2.28 -3.09
CA VAL A 32 -1.03 1.44 -1.91
C VAL A 32 -2.32 0.64 -1.74
N LEU A 33 -2.17 -0.67 -1.63
CA LEU A 33 -3.27 -1.60 -1.47
C LEU A 33 -3.35 -2.05 -0.04
N ALA A 34 -4.54 -2.03 0.53
CA ALA A 34 -4.75 -2.42 1.92
C ALA A 34 -6.02 -3.22 2.06
N GLU A 35 -6.02 -4.16 2.99
CA GLU A 35 -7.21 -4.94 3.30
C GLU A 35 -8.27 -4.07 3.97
N ASP A 36 -7.88 -3.30 4.97
CA ASP A 36 -8.78 -2.37 5.66
C ASP A 36 -8.28 -0.94 5.47
N THR A 37 -8.90 -0.24 4.54
CA THR A 37 -8.49 1.14 4.23
C THR A 37 -8.77 2.12 5.37
N ARG A 38 -9.68 1.78 6.28
CA ARG A 38 -9.97 2.67 7.42
C ARG A 38 -8.76 2.77 8.35
N ILE A 39 -8.12 1.64 8.62
CA ILE A 39 -6.92 1.61 9.44
C ILE A 39 -5.77 2.30 8.72
N SER A 40 -5.60 2.01 7.43
CA SER A 40 -4.52 2.59 6.64
C SER A 40 -4.67 4.09 6.46
N LYS A 41 -5.91 4.61 6.38
CA LYS A 41 -6.14 6.05 6.31
C LYS A 41 -5.61 6.76 7.55
N LYS A 42 -5.81 6.17 8.73
CA LYS A 42 -5.27 6.74 9.96
C LYS A 42 -3.75 6.83 9.92
N LEU A 43 -3.12 5.77 9.41
CA LEU A 43 -1.67 5.74 9.23
C LEU A 43 -1.21 6.82 8.26
N PHE A 44 -1.91 6.97 7.15
CA PHE A 44 -1.56 7.95 6.13
C PHE A 44 -1.67 9.37 6.67
N VAL A 45 -2.72 9.66 7.44
CA VAL A 45 -2.89 10.97 8.05
C VAL A 45 -1.80 11.23 9.10
N ALA A 46 -1.52 10.24 9.94
CA ALA A 46 -0.53 10.40 11.01
C ALA A 46 0.88 10.67 10.46
N HIS A 47 1.22 10.06 9.35
CA HIS A 47 2.56 10.18 8.77
C HIS A 47 2.62 10.98 7.47
N LYS A 48 1.52 11.66 7.13
CA LYS A 48 1.44 12.55 5.97
C LYS A 48 1.79 11.84 4.66
N ILE A 49 1.29 10.62 4.50
CA ILE A 49 1.48 9.85 3.28
C ILE A 49 0.42 10.25 2.27
N ALA A 50 0.83 10.64 1.08
CA ALA A 50 -0.06 11.19 0.07
C ALA A 50 -0.41 10.22 -1.06
N SER A 51 0.09 8.99 -1.01
CA SER A 51 -0.16 8.01 -2.07
C SER A 51 -1.63 7.61 -2.14
N LYS A 52 -2.05 7.13 -3.31
CA LYS A 52 -3.42 6.68 -3.51
C LYS A 52 -3.64 5.36 -2.77
N LEU A 53 -4.68 5.32 -1.94
CA LEU A 53 -5.01 4.14 -1.14
C LEU A 53 -6.23 3.44 -1.71
N ILE A 54 -6.11 2.15 -2.00
CA ILE A 54 -7.18 1.35 -2.58
C ILE A 54 -7.35 0.07 -1.76
N SER A 55 -8.61 -0.31 -1.51
CA SER A 55 -8.90 -1.59 -0.87
C SER A 55 -8.66 -2.73 -1.85
N TYR A 56 -7.84 -3.70 -1.47
CA TYR A 56 -7.63 -4.83 -2.35
C TYR A 56 -8.75 -5.86 -2.28
N ASN A 57 -9.68 -5.74 -1.36
CA ASN A 57 -10.91 -6.53 -1.41
C ASN A 57 -11.72 -6.23 -2.66
N ASP A 58 -11.48 -5.08 -3.28
CA ASP A 58 -12.08 -4.73 -4.56
C ASP A 58 -11.37 -5.38 -5.75
N PHE A 59 -10.35 -6.19 -5.52
CA PHE A 59 -9.57 -6.82 -6.58
C PHE A 59 -10.23 -8.00 -7.23
N SER A 60 -11.43 -8.33 -6.85
CA SER A 60 -12.15 -9.39 -7.53
C SER A 60 -12.50 -9.02 -8.98
N SER A 61 -12.38 -7.75 -9.35
CA SER A 61 -12.68 -7.32 -10.71
C SER A 61 -11.42 -7.36 -11.56
N GLN A 62 -11.53 -7.96 -12.75
CA GLN A 62 -10.42 -8.05 -13.69
C GLN A 62 -9.91 -6.67 -14.11
N LYS A 63 -10.76 -5.67 -14.12
CA LYS A 63 -10.38 -4.31 -14.47
C LYS A 63 -9.34 -3.75 -13.51
N LYS A 64 -9.51 -3.99 -12.22
CA LYS A 64 -8.56 -3.50 -11.22
C LYS A 64 -7.23 -4.24 -11.30
N ILE A 65 -7.27 -5.54 -11.50
CA ILE A 65 -6.06 -6.34 -11.69
C ILE A 65 -5.30 -5.85 -12.91
N SER A 66 -6.00 -5.63 -14.02
CA SER A 66 -5.38 -5.12 -15.26
C SER A 66 -4.75 -3.76 -15.05
N SER A 67 -5.41 -2.88 -14.30
CA SER A 67 -4.88 -1.55 -13.97
C SER A 67 -3.58 -1.66 -13.18
N ILE A 68 -3.54 -2.53 -12.18
CA ILE A 68 -2.33 -2.73 -11.36
C ILE A 68 -1.19 -3.25 -12.24
N ILE A 69 -1.46 -4.24 -13.09
CA ILE A 69 -0.45 -4.78 -14.00
C ILE A 69 0.08 -3.69 -14.92
N LYS A 70 -0.80 -2.83 -15.42
CA LYS A 70 -0.39 -1.72 -16.28
C LYS A 70 0.55 -0.77 -15.56
N HIS A 71 0.23 -0.40 -14.32
CA HIS A 71 1.10 0.46 -13.52
C HIS A 71 2.48 -0.19 -13.32
N LEU A 72 2.53 -1.48 -13.05
CA LEU A 72 3.79 -2.18 -12.91
C LEU A 72 4.59 -2.21 -14.21
N LYS A 73 3.92 -2.41 -15.34
CA LYS A 73 4.59 -2.38 -16.64
C LYS A 73 5.15 -1.02 -16.97
N ASP A 74 4.52 0.04 -16.47
CA ASP A 74 4.97 1.42 -16.67
C ASP A 74 6.12 1.79 -15.73
N GLY A 75 6.61 0.87 -14.93
CA GLY A 75 7.74 1.12 -14.04
C GLY A 75 7.37 1.71 -12.70
N GLU A 76 6.09 1.75 -12.36
CA GLU A 76 5.63 2.37 -11.12
C GLU A 76 5.78 1.43 -9.94
N LYS A 77 5.83 2.00 -8.74
CA LYS A 77 5.92 1.24 -7.51
C LYS A 77 4.56 1.10 -6.88
N ILE A 78 4.22 -0.11 -6.46
CA ILE A 78 2.97 -0.40 -5.77
C ILE A 78 3.29 -1.09 -4.46
N SER A 79 2.61 -0.69 -3.39
CA SER A 79 2.77 -1.33 -2.08
C SER A 79 1.52 -2.06 -1.68
N LEU A 80 1.69 -3.20 -1.05
CA LEU A 80 0.63 -3.97 -0.42
C LEU A 80 0.86 -3.96 1.08
N ILE A 81 -0.09 -3.42 1.82
CA ILE A 81 0.01 -3.35 3.27
C ILE A 81 -0.52 -4.64 3.88
N SER A 82 0.28 -5.22 4.76
CA SER A 82 -0.13 -6.32 5.62
C SER A 82 -0.30 -5.75 7.04
N ASP A 83 -1.53 -5.55 7.44
CA ASP A 83 -1.83 -4.98 8.76
C ASP A 83 -2.16 -6.03 9.81
N ALA A 84 -2.24 -7.27 9.42
CA ALA A 84 -2.52 -8.34 10.38
C ALA A 84 -1.23 -8.95 10.88
N GLY A 85 -0.30 -8.23 11.33
CA GLY A 85 0.92 -8.83 11.78
C GLY A 85 1.02 -10.25 11.27
N THR A 86 1.86 -10.53 10.41
CA THR A 86 1.96 -11.86 9.88
C THR A 86 1.93 -12.91 10.92
N PRO A 87 1.14 -13.86 10.74
CA PRO A 87 1.27 -15.05 11.57
C PRO A 87 2.66 -15.64 11.43
#